data_3be9238ee8644891079f0bc183e13afa
#
_entry.id   3be9238ee8644891079f0bc183e13afa
#
_cell.length_a   1.000
_cell.length_b   1.000
_cell.length_c   1.000
_cell.angle_alpha   90.00
_cell.angle_beta   90.00
_cell.angle_gamma   90.00
#
_symmetry.space_group_name_H-M   'P 1'
#
loop_
_entity.id
_entity.type
_entity.pdbx_description
1 polymer ?
#
loop_
_entity_poly.entity_id
_entity_poly.type
_entity_poly.pdbx_seq_one_letter_code
_entity_poly.pdbx_strand_id
1 'polypeptide(L)'
;MPLRPLGKTGLRVSELAIAVSPGTDPDETRATLALALDRGVNAATINAGDDAAAALLGEALAQKGGGLHVIARATSSVPFDLPSPHMPAWQAYPGNHLRAEVERLLATLGIERLALLQLHAWCAEWLGEGDWLEILQRLRGEGKIAGFGVSLFDHDVDAALEVVASGAVDAVQLMYNVFDQAATAELLPLCEAHGVGVVVRSPLYYGALASAAPVFAEGDWRSDYFYAAHRRETATRAGKLAPLVAAPERSITDMALRFSLSHPAVSTVATGMHRRAHLEANLAALAAGALDADRRAALAGHKWLCS
;
A
#
# COMPACT_ATOMS: atom_id res chain seq x y z
N MET A 1 2.45 -14.16 12.80
CA MET A 1 2.50 -12.68 12.62
C MET A 1 1.22 -12.08 13.20
N PRO A 2 1.27 -10.91 13.89
CA PRO A 2 0.07 -10.24 14.37
C PRO A 2 -0.86 -9.85 13.21
N LEU A 3 -2.17 -9.86 13.50
CA LEU A 3 -3.21 -9.51 12.55
C LEU A 3 -3.95 -8.25 13.02
N ARG A 4 -4.24 -7.34 12.08
CA ARG A 4 -5.02 -6.11 12.32
C ARG A 4 -6.30 -6.10 11.49
N PRO A 5 -7.35 -5.40 11.92
CA PRO A 5 -8.54 -5.22 11.10
C PRO A 5 -8.20 -4.51 9.79
N LEU A 6 -8.77 -4.96 8.68
CA LEU A 6 -8.73 -4.23 7.40
C LEU A 6 -9.96 -3.31 7.32
N GLY A 7 -9.92 -2.22 8.07
CA GLY A 7 -11.03 -1.29 8.16
C GLY A 7 -12.35 -1.98 8.53
N LYS A 8 -13.41 -1.61 7.80
CA LYS A 8 -14.79 -2.11 8.01
C LYS A 8 -15.11 -3.40 7.22
N THR A 9 -14.13 -4.01 6.56
CA THR A 9 -14.33 -5.22 5.72
C THR A 9 -14.69 -6.49 6.50
N GLY A 10 -14.51 -6.49 7.81
CA GLY A 10 -14.64 -7.68 8.66
C GLY A 10 -13.43 -8.63 8.57
N LEU A 11 -12.44 -8.34 7.73
CA LEU A 11 -11.24 -9.15 7.55
C LEU A 11 -10.11 -8.70 8.47
N ARG A 12 -9.21 -9.63 8.76
CA ARG A 12 -7.96 -9.35 9.49
C ARG A 12 -6.76 -9.70 8.63
N VAL A 13 -5.86 -8.75 8.47
CA VAL A 13 -4.67 -8.87 7.64
C VAL A 13 -3.41 -8.82 8.49
N SER A 14 -2.35 -9.48 8.01
CA SER A 14 -1.02 -9.40 8.63
C SER A 14 -0.48 -7.97 8.57
N GLU A 15 0.28 -7.57 9.58
CA GLU A 15 0.92 -6.26 9.65
C GLU A 15 1.85 -5.97 8.47
N LEU A 16 2.33 -7.02 7.78
CA LEU A 16 3.07 -6.95 6.54
C LEU A 16 2.24 -7.51 5.39
N ALA A 17 2.13 -6.77 4.31
CA ALA A 17 1.60 -7.23 3.02
C ALA A 17 2.70 -7.23 1.96
N ILE A 18 2.62 -8.15 1.01
CA ILE A 18 3.52 -8.16 -0.15
C ILE A 18 2.91 -7.29 -1.25
N ALA A 19 3.66 -6.28 -1.70
CA ALA A 19 3.35 -5.61 -2.94
C ALA A 19 3.91 -6.46 -4.10
N VAL A 20 3.00 -7.13 -4.81
CA VAL A 20 3.38 -8.10 -5.85
C VAL A 20 3.66 -7.38 -7.16
N SER A 21 4.81 -7.69 -7.73
CA SER A 21 5.18 -7.36 -9.10
C SER A 21 6.16 -8.43 -9.61
N PRO A 22 6.33 -8.64 -10.92
CA PRO A 22 7.17 -9.72 -11.43
C PRO A 22 8.63 -9.67 -10.96
N GLY A 23 9.15 -8.44 -10.68
CA GLY A 23 10.56 -8.25 -10.37
C GLY A 23 11.46 -8.55 -11.57
N THR A 24 12.77 -8.69 -11.30
CA THR A 24 13.78 -9.06 -12.31
C THR A 24 14.02 -10.57 -12.36
N ASP A 25 13.55 -11.30 -11.35
CA ASP A 25 13.67 -12.77 -11.22
C ASP A 25 12.31 -13.33 -10.76
N PRO A 26 11.49 -13.83 -11.70
CA PRO A 26 10.19 -14.41 -11.38
C PRO A 26 10.26 -15.65 -10.47
N ASP A 27 11.32 -16.46 -10.56
CA ASP A 27 11.45 -17.68 -9.76
C ASP A 27 11.76 -17.33 -8.30
N GLU A 28 12.64 -16.37 -8.07
CA GLU A 28 12.89 -15.85 -6.72
C GLU A 28 11.64 -15.15 -6.15
N THR A 29 10.87 -14.45 -7.00
CA THR A 29 9.60 -13.84 -6.58
C THR A 29 8.58 -14.91 -6.16
N ARG A 30 8.43 -16.01 -6.91
CA ARG A 30 7.57 -17.15 -6.53
C ARG A 30 8.01 -17.76 -5.20
N ALA A 31 9.31 -18.02 -5.05
CA ALA A 31 9.86 -18.57 -3.82
C ALA A 31 9.63 -17.65 -2.62
N THR A 32 9.72 -16.34 -2.82
CA THR A 32 9.45 -15.32 -1.79
C THR A 32 7.97 -15.30 -1.40
N LEU A 33 7.05 -15.35 -2.37
CA LEU A 33 5.61 -15.46 -2.11
C LEU A 33 5.27 -16.72 -1.31
N ALA A 34 5.79 -17.87 -1.73
CA ALA A 34 5.57 -19.13 -1.02
C ALA A 34 6.07 -19.07 0.43
N LEU A 35 7.28 -18.54 0.64
CA LEU A 35 7.86 -18.36 1.97
C LEU A 35 7.03 -17.40 2.83
N ALA A 36 6.53 -16.31 2.25
CA ALA A 36 5.71 -15.33 2.98
C ALA A 36 4.43 -15.98 3.53
N LEU A 37 3.74 -16.78 2.71
CA LEU A 37 2.57 -17.54 3.12
C LEU A 37 2.90 -18.53 4.24
N ASP A 38 4.04 -19.24 4.15
CA ASP A 38 4.51 -20.16 5.19
C ASP A 38 4.83 -19.44 6.52
N ARG A 39 5.23 -18.18 6.45
CA ARG A 39 5.51 -17.32 7.62
C ARG A 39 4.28 -16.59 8.16
N GLY A 40 3.09 -16.85 7.60
CA GLY A 40 1.82 -16.30 8.06
C GLY A 40 1.53 -14.88 7.56
N VAL A 41 2.19 -14.43 6.49
CA VAL A 41 1.74 -13.25 5.74
C VAL A 41 0.48 -13.65 4.98
N ASN A 42 -0.63 -12.97 5.28
CA ASN A 42 -1.93 -13.28 4.68
C ASN A 42 -2.51 -12.14 3.84
N ALA A 43 -1.70 -11.15 3.48
CA ALA A 43 -2.12 -10.02 2.65
C ALA A 43 -1.14 -9.77 1.50
N ALA A 44 -1.68 -9.51 0.33
CA ALA A 44 -0.92 -9.06 -0.85
C ALA A 44 -1.62 -7.88 -1.51
N THR A 45 -0.83 -6.93 -2.02
CA THR A 45 -1.34 -5.80 -2.82
C THR A 45 -0.90 -5.94 -4.27
N ILE A 46 -1.79 -5.59 -5.20
CA ILE A 46 -1.57 -5.73 -6.65
C ILE A 46 -2.23 -4.57 -7.41
N ASN A 47 -1.65 -4.17 -8.55
CA ASN A 47 -2.37 -3.36 -9.54
C ASN A 47 -3.22 -4.30 -10.40
N ALA A 48 -4.50 -4.02 -10.54
CA ALA A 48 -5.41 -4.87 -11.28
C ALA A 48 -5.04 -5.00 -12.78
N GLY A 49 -4.39 -3.98 -13.34
CA GLY A 49 -3.87 -4.00 -14.71
C GLY A 49 -2.52 -4.73 -14.90
N ASP A 50 -1.88 -5.24 -13.83
CA ASP A 50 -0.62 -5.99 -13.93
C ASP A 50 -0.89 -7.50 -14.06
N ASP A 51 -1.11 -7.95 -15.30
CA ASP A 51 -1.42 -9.35 -15.60
C ASP A 51 -0.30 -10.32 -15.19
N ALA A 52 0.95 -9.89 -15.28
CA ALA A 52 2.08 -10.73 -14.87
C ALA A 52 2.13 -10.92 -13.35
N ALA A 53 1.89 -9.86 -12.59
CA ALA A 53 1.77 -9.95 -11.13
C ALA A 53 0.55 -10.78 -10.72
N ALA A 54 -0.58 -10.63 -11.43
CA ALA A 54 -1.79 -11.43 -11.17
C ALA A 54 -1.57 -12.92 -11.42
N ALA A 55 -0.87 -13.29 -12.50
CA ALA A 55 -0.53 -14.67 -12.80
C ALA A 55 0.36 -15.29 -11.71
N LEU A 56 1.45 -14.60 -11.31
CA LEU A 56 2.34 -15.04 -10.22
C LEU A 56 1.59 -15.25 -8.90
N LEU A 57 0.70 -14.32 -8.58
CA LEU A 57 -0.09 -14.41 -7.35
C LEU A 57 -1.12 -15.55 -7.42
N GLY A 58 -1.76 -15.75 -8.59
CA GLY A 58 -2.69 -16.87 -8.83
C GLY A 58 -2.00 -18.23 -8.69
N GLU A 59 -0.78 -18.38 -9.22
CA GLU A 59 0.03 -19.59 -9.02
C GLU A 59 0.29 -19.87 -7.53
N ALA A 60 0.67 -18.84 -6.77
CA ALA A 60 0.93 -18.98 -5.33
C ALA A 60 -0.35 -19.36 -4.55
N LEU A 61 -1.48 -18.75 -4.90
CA LEU A 61 -2.79 -19.05 -4.31
C LEU A 61 -3.21 -20.50 -4.59
N ALA A 62 -3.05 -20.97 -5.83
CA ALA A 62 -3.38 -22.35 -6.23
C ALA A 62 -2.54 -23.38 -5.46
N GLN A 63 -1.26 -23.11 -5.21
CA GLN A 63 -0.37 -24.00 -4.48
C GLN A 63 -0.69 -24.10 -2.99
N LYS A 64 -1.18 -23.03 -2.38
CA LYS A 64 -1.41 -22.95 -0.93
C LYS A 64 -2.86 -23.20 -0.49
N GLY A 65 -3.80 -23.33 -1.42
CA GLY A 65 -5.19 -23.64 -1.11
C GLY A 65 -5.98 -22.50 -0.44
N GLY A 66 -5.56 -21.24 -0.64
CA GLY A 66 -6.27 -20.06 -0.13
C GLY A 66 -5.61 -19.43 1.12
N GLY A 67 -6.36 -18.57 1.82
CA GLY A 67 -5.91 -17.90 3.06
C GLY A 67 -5.18 -16.57 2.86
N LEU A 68 -5.05 -16.10 1.61
CA LEU A 68 -4.44 -14.82 1.28
C LEU A 68 -5.51 -13.79 0.91
N HIS A 69 -5.45 -12.64 1.54
CA HIS A 69 -6.30 -11.49 1.28
C HIS A 69 -5.68 -10.62 0.19
N VAL A 70 -6.30 -10.59 -0.99
CA VAL A 70 -5.83 -9.78 -2.10
C VAL A 70 -6.46 -8.39 -2.03
N ILE A 71 -5.61 -7.37 -1.95
CA ILE A 71 -5.95 -5.95 -1.99
C ILE A 71 -5.55 -5.44 -3.37
N ALA A 72 -6.53 -5.12 -4.21
CA ALA A 72 -6.29 -4.68 -5.58
C ALA A 72 -6.50 -3.18 -5.74
N ARG A 73 -5.70 -2.54 -6.58
CA ARG A 73 -5.91 -1.17 -7.05
C ARG A 73 -6.47 -1.22 -8.46
N ALA A 74 -7.67 -0.70 -8.64
CA ALA A 74 -8.29 -0.58 -9.96
C ALA A 74 -7.48 0.36 -10.86
N THR A 75 -7.42 0.04 -12.13
CA THR A 75 -6.78 0.86 -13.15
C THR A 75 -7.78 1.85 -13.72
N SER A 76 -7.39 3.10 -13.90
CA SER A 76 -8.22 4.06 -14.66
C SER A 76 -8.42 3.58 -16.09
N SER A 77 -9.61 3.78 -16.63
CA SER A 77 -9.92 3.48 -18.05
C SER A 77 -9.26 4.45 -19.02
N VAL A 78 -8.77 5.57 -18.52
CA VAL A 78 -8.05 6.59 -19.29
C VAL A 78 -6.71 6.87 -18.62
N PRO A 79 -5.63 7.04 -19.39
CA PRO A 79 -4.34 7.44 -18.84
C PRO A 79 -4.45 8.86 -18.25
N PHE A 80 -3.96 9.04 -17.02
CA PHE A 80 -3.69 10.36 -16.45
C PHE A 80 -2.52 10.27 -15.48
N ASP A 81 -1.63 11.26 -15.52
CA ASP A 81 -0.40 11.23 -14.74
C ASP A 81 -0.57 11.87 -13.36
N LEU A 82 -1.53 12.78 -13.23
CA LEU A 82 -1.81 13.54 -12.01
C LEU A 82 -3.30 13.56 -11.73
N PRO A 83 -3.71 13.77 -10.46
CA PRO A 83 -5.09 14.10 -10.14
C PRO A 83 -5.52 15.29 -10.99
N SER A 84 -6.60 15.14 -11.71
CA SER A 84 -7.14 16.19 -12.55
C SER A 84 -8.60 16.40 -12.21
N PRO A 85 -8.96 17.58 -11.65
CA PRO A 85 -10.36 17.91 -11.39
C PRO A 85 -11.17 18.04 -12.69
N HIS A 86 -10.48 18.10 -13.84
CA HIS A 86 -11.12 18.13 -15.16
C HIS A 86 -11.39 16.73 -15.74
N MET A 87 -10.84 15.68 -15.11
CA MET A 87 -11.14 14.28 -15.46
C MET A 87 -12.30 13.79 -14.61
N PRO A 88 -13.52 13.65 -15.16
CA PRO A 88 -14.65 13.22 -14.36
C PRO A 88 -14.54 11.74 -13.97
N ALA A 89 -15.07 11.38 -12.80
CA ALA A 89 -15.02 10.02 -12.27
C ALA A 89 -15.60 8.98 -13.24
N TRP A 90 -16.67 9.31 -13.94
CA TRP A 90 -17.31 8.41 -14.92
C TRP A 90 -16.45 8.11 -16.15
N GLN A 91 -15.43 8.94 -16.45
CA GLN A 91 -14.42 8.64 -17.47
C GLN A 91 -13.28 7.80 -16.90
N ALA A 92 -12.81 8.13 -15.70
CA ALA A 92 -11.72 7.42 -15.08
C ALA A 92 -12.12 6.01 -14.62
N TYR A 93 -13.30 5.88 -14.02
CA TYR A 93 -13.81 4.64 -13.42
C TYR A 93 -15.27 4.37 -13.78
N PRO A 94 -15.61 4.20 -15.07
CA PRO A 94 -16.97 3.82 -15.45
C PRO A 94 -17.29 2.43 -14.87
N GLY A 95 -18.51 2.26 -14.38
CA GLY A 95 -18.92 1.06 -13.66
C GLY A 95 -18.76 -0.25 -14.44
N ASN A 96 -18.97 -0.23 -15.76
CA ASN A 96 -18.74 -1.39 -16.61
C ASN A 96 -17.24 -1.79 -16.68
N HIS A 97 -16.34 -0.80 -16.68
CA HIS A 97 -14.90 -1.03 -16.63
C HIS A 97 -14.49 -1.67 -15.30
N LEU A 98 -14.93 -1.08 -14.17
CA LEU A 98 -14.65 -1.63 -12.84
C LEU A 98 -15.12 -3.08 -12.70
N ARG A 99 -16.34 -3.39 -13.16
CA ARG A 99 -16.87 -4.74 -13.13
C ARG A 99 -16.02 -5.70 -13.97
N ALA A 100 -15.74 -5.34 -15.21
CA ALA A 100 -14.94 -6.17 -16.11
C ALA A 100 -13.54 -6.44 -15.55
N GLU A 101 -12.89 -5.42 -14.96
CA GLU A 101 -11.58 -5.56 -14.34
C GLU A 101 -11.61 -6.50 -13.12
N VAL A 102 -12.60 -6.38 -12.23
CA VAL A 102 -12.77 -7.28 -11.09
C VAL A 102 -12.98 -8.71 -11.56
N GLU A 103 -13.88 -8.95 -12.50
CA GLU A 103 -14.19 -10.29 -13.01
C GLU A 103 -12.97 -10.93 -13.67
N ARG A 104 -12.24 -10.19 -14.48
CA ARG A 104 -10.98 -10.63 -15.08
C ARG A 104 -9.94 -10.98 -14.01
N LEU A 105 -9.75 -10.10 -13.03
CA LEU A 105 -8.77 -10.31 -11.97
C LEU A 105 -9.11 -11.54 -11.11
N LEU A 106 -10.37 -11.71 -10.73
CA LEU A 106 -10.82 -12.90 -9.99
C LEU A 106 -10.55 -14.19 -10.77
N ALA A 107 -10.83 -14.19 -12.08
CA ALA A 107 -10.56 -15.34 -12.94
C ALA A 107 -9.06 -15.65 -13.05
N THR A 108 -8.21 -14.61 -13.22
CA THR A 108 -6.75 -14.78 -13.29
C THR A 108 -6.15 -15.29 -11.99
N LEU A 109 -6.65 -14.79 -10.85
CA LEU A 109 -6.20 -15.20 -9.52
C LEU A 109 -6.75 -16.57 -9.10
N GLY A 110 -7.81 -17.07 -9.74
CA GLY A 110 -8.49 -18.30 -9.34
C GLY A 110 -9.19 -18.18 -7.98
N ILE A 111 -9.71 -17.01 -7.63
CA ILE A 111 -10.42 -16.76 -6.37
C ILE A 111 -11.81 -16.18 -6.64
N GLU A 112 -12.71 -16.34 -5.67
CA GLU A 112 -14.08 -15.85 -5.79
C GLU A 112 -14.25 -14.41 -5.29
N ARG A 113 -13.34 -13.91 -4.42
CA ARG A 113 -13.50 -12.61 -3.78
C ARG A 113 -12.16 -11.92 -3.51
N LEU A 114 -12.07 -10.63 -3.88
CA LEU A 114 -11.01 -9.74 -3.39
C LEU A 114 -11.29 -9.28 -1.95
N ALA A 115 -10.26 -9.11 -1.17
CA ALA A 115 -10.39 -8.54 0.18
C ALA A 115 -10.72 -7.04 0.13
N LEU A 116 -10.14 -6.33 -0.81
CA LEU A 116 -10.36 -4.90 -0.99
C LEU A 116 -10.11 -4.52 -2.45
N LEU A 117 -10.98 -3.67 -3.02
CA LEU A 117 -10.73 -2.98 -4.28
C LEU A 117 -10.61 -1.48 -4.01
N GLN A 118 -9.59 -0.84 -4.56
CA GLN A 118 -9.31 0.58 -4.35
C GLN A 118 -9.22 1.31 -5.68
N LEU A 119 -9.88 2.47 -5.81
CA LEU A 119 -9.72 3.35 -6.97
C LEU A 119 -8.35 4.04 -6.85
N HIS A 120 -7.49 3.90 -7.84
CA HIS A 120 -6.16 4.51 -7.87
C HIS A 120 -5.94 5.32 -9.15
N ALA A 121 -5.67 6.62 -9.07
CA ALA A 121 -5.58 7.41 -7.85
C ALA A 121 -6.89 8.17 -7.62
N TRP A 122 -7.15 8.55 -6.39
CA TRP A 122 -8.36 9.23 -6.00
C TRP A 122 -8.22 10.76 -6.11
N CYS A 123 -9.28 11.43 -6.53
CA CYS A 123 -9.46 12.88 -6.45
C CYS A 123 -10.68 13.19 -5.57
N ALA A 124 -10.58 14.23 -4.73
CA ALA A 124 -11.66 14.60 -3.81
C ALA A 124 -12.96 14.95 -4.53
N GLU A 125 -12.86 15.59 -5.69
CA GLU A 125 -13.99 16.02 -6.54
C GLU A 125 -14.87 14.85 -7.03
N TRP A 126 -14.34 13.62 -7.01
CA TRP A 126 -15.07 12.42 -7.44
C TRP A 126 -16.08 11.90 -6.41
N LEU A 127 -16.07 12.46 -5.21
CA LEU A 127 -17.10 12.09 -4.23
C LEU A 127 -18.47 12.58 -4.70
N GLY A 128 -19.38 11.60 -4.91
CA GLY A 128 -20.71 11.88 -5.43
C GLY A 128 -20.79 12.01 -6.96
N GLU A 129 -19.68 11.84 -7.69
CA GLU A 129 -19.64 11.87 -9.14
C GLU A 129 -19.54 10.46 -9.74
N GLY A 130 -20.27 10.24 -10.87
CA GLY A 130 -20.23 8.95 -11.56
C GLY A 130 -20.99 7.83 -10.83
N ASP A 131 -20.80 6.61 -11.30
CA ASP A 131 -21.47 5.40 -10.79
C ASP A 131 -20.55 4.43 -10.02
N TRP A 132 -19.29 4.83 -9.78
CA TRP A 132 -18.29 3.99 -9.13
C TRP A 132 -18.77 3.45 -7.77
N LEU A 133 -19.41 4.29 -6.96
CA LEU A 133 -19.85 3.89 -5.62
C LEU A 133 -20.96 2.83 -5.70
N GLU A 134 -21.94 3.05 -6.57
CA GLU A 134 -23.04 2.12 -6.79
C GLU A 134 -22.52 0.76 -7.28
N ILE A 135 -21.61 0.75 -8.22
CA ILE A 135 -21.02 -0.47 -8.77
C ILE A 135 -20.18 -1.22 -7.71
N LEU A 136 -19.38 -0.51 -6.91
CA LEU A 136 -18.61 -1.16 -5.85
C LEU A 136 -19.51 -1.74 -4.77
N GLN A 137 -20.62 -1.06 -4.43
CA GLN A 137 -21.64 -1.61 -3.53
C GLN A 137 -22.30 -2.87 -4.10
N ARG A 138 -22.61 -2.90 -5.39
CA ARG A 138 -23.15 -4.09 -6.09
C ARG A 138 -22.15 -5.24 -6.07
N LEU A 139 -20.89 -5.00 -6.43
CA LEU A 139 -19.84 -6.02 -6.40
C LEU A 139 -19.63 -6.60 -5.00
N ARG A 140 -19.75 -5.79 -3.95
CA ARG A 140 -19.75 -6.25 -2.56
C ARG A 140 -20.99 -7.10 -2.25
N GLY A 141 -22.17 -6.67 -2.66
CA GLY A 141 -23.42 -7.43 -2.51
C GLY A 141 -23.42 -8.77 -3.24
N GLU A 142 -22.74 -8.86 -4.38
CA GLU A 142 -22.51 -10.10 -5.14
C GLU A 142 -21.40 -11.00 -4.53
N GLY A 143 -20.70 -10.51 -3.49
CA GLY A 143 -19.63 -11.26 -2.84
C GLY A 143 -18.29 -11.25 -3.60
N LYS A 144 -18.16 -10.48 -4.68
CA LYS A 144 -16.92 -10.39 -5.50
C LYS A 144 -15.81 -9.59 -4.82
N ILE A 145 -16.17 -8.66 -3.95
CA ILE A 145 -15.24 -7.91 -3.10
C ILE A 145 -15.76 -7.92 -1.65
N ALA A 146 -14.88 -7.97 -0.67
CA ALA A 146 -15.29 -7.87 0.74
C ALA A 146 -15.48 -6.41 1.17
N GLY A 147 -14.71 -5.51 0.60
CA GLY A 147 -14.79 -4.09 0.81
C GLY A 147 -14.15 -3.30 -0.33
N PHE A 148 -14.27 -1.98 -0.25
CA PHE A 148 -13.67 -1.09 -1.22
C PHE A 148 -13.15 0.20 -0.58
N GLY A 149 -12.30 0.90 -1.31
CA GLY A 149 -11.65 2.10 -0.81
C GLY A 149 -11.00 2.92 -1.90
N VAL A 150 -10.13 3.81 -1.49
CA VAL A 150 -9.37 4.68 -2.39
C VAL A 150 -7.89 4.57 -2.12
N SER A 151 -7.08 4.81 -3.16
CA SER A 151 -5.63 4.88 -3.08
C SER A 151 -5.18 6.25 -3.58
N LEU A 152 -4.40 6.95 -2.79
CA LEU A 152 -4.03 8.34 -3.02
C LEU A 152 -2.81 8.46 -3.93
N PHE A 153 -2.64 9.59 -4.57
CA PHE A 153 -1.35 10.01 -5.10
C PHE A 153 -0.34 10.20 -3.97
N ASP A 154 0.95 10.24 -4.33
CA ASP A 154 1.98 10.60 -3.38
C ASP A 154 1.71 12.01 -2.86
N HIS A 155 1.83 12.19 -1.56
CA HIS A 155 1.72 13.47 -0.87
C HIS A 155 0.33 14.15 -0.88
N ASP A 156 -0.70 13.54 -1.47
CA ASP A 156 -2.06 14.11 -1.57
C ASP A 156 -3.01 13.46 -0.55
N VAL A 157 -2.73 13.68 0.72
CA VAL A 157 -3.51 13.07 1.82
C VAL A 157 -4.88 13.72 2.02
N ASP A 158 -5.01 15.00 1.68
CA ASP A 158 -6.23 15.78 1.90
C ASP A 158 -7.36 15.32 0.98
N ALA A 159 -7.03 14.77 -0.19
CA ALA A 159 -8.02 14.22 -1.12
C ALA A 159 -8.92 13.13 -0.49
N ALA A 160 -8.47 12.47 0.57
CA ALA A 160 -9.25 11.42 1.23
C ALA A 160 -10.11 11.90 2.39
N LEU A 161 -9.97 13.14 2.87
CA LEU A 161 -10.65 13.60 4.08
C LEU A 161 -12.17 13.49 3.96
N GLU A 162 -12.76 14.01 2.88
CA GLU A 162 -14.20 13.97 2.70
C GLU A 162 -14.74 12.55 2.48
N VAL A 163 -14.07 11.72 1.69
CA VAL A 163 -14.54 10.35 1.42
C VAL A 163 -14.44 9.47 2.67
N VAL A 164 -13.47 9.70 3.55
CA VAL A 164 -13.38 9.03 4.85
C VAL A 164 -14.50 9.52 5.78
N ALA A 165 -14.68 10.83 5.90
CA ALA A 165 -15.71 11.43 6.74
C ALA A 165 -17.14 11.04 6.32
N SER A 166 -17.38 10.85 5.01
CA SER A 166 -18.66 10.39 4.48
C SER A 166 -19.02 8.95 4.88
N GLY A 167 -18.04 8.16 5.33
CA GLY A 167 -18.23 6.76 5.66
C GLY A 167 -18.36 5.82 4.44
N ALA A 168 -18.18 6.32 3.22
CA ALA A 168 -18.39 5.57 1.98
C ALA A 168 -17.37 4.45 1.78
N VAL A 169 -16.16 4.57 2.34
CA VAL A 169 -15.05 3.64 2.12
C VAL A 169 -14.69 2.82 3.35
N ASP A 170 -14.15 1.63 3.13
CA ASP A 170 -13.71 0.72 4.18
C ASP A 170 -12.23 0.90 4.51
N ALA A 171 -11.42 1.32 3.54
CA ALA A 171 -9.98 1.54 3.72
C ALA A 171 -9.43 2.59 2.75
N VAL A 172 -8.28 3.18 3.14
CA VAL A 172 -7.49 4.11 2.31
C VAL A 172 -6.07 3.56 2.15
N GLN A 173 -5.52 3.65 0.95
CA GLN A 173 -4.10 3.38 0.73
C GLN A 173 -3.35 4.69 0.47
N LEU A 174 -2.23 4.88 1.18
CA LEU A 174 -1.46 6.12 1.10
C LEU A 174 0.04 5.86 1.32
N MET A 175 0.87 6.81 0.89
CA MET A 175 2.25 6.87 1.30
C MET A 175 2.32 7.35 2.75
N TYR A 176 3.06 6.60 3.58
CA TYR A 176 3.35 7.01 4.95
C TYR A 176 4.68 6.41 5.40
N ASN A 177 5.64 7.26 5.71
CA ASN A 177 6.98 6.87 6.13
C ASN A 177 7.64 8.01 6.92
N VAL A 178 8.88 7.80 7.39
CA VAL A 178 9.60 8.78 8.23
C VAL A 178 9.76 10.15 7.53
N PHE A 179 9.82 10.19 6.20
CA PHE A 179 9.97 11.44 5.43
C PHE A 179 8.64 12.07 5.05
N ASP A 180 7.61 11.24 4.84
CA ASP A 180 6.26 11.68 4.55
C ASP A 180 5.33 11.34 5.72
N GLN A 181 5.03 12.34 6.51
CA GLN A 181 4.20 12.24 7.70
C GLN A 181 2.92 13.11 7.61
N ALA A 182 2.59 13.60 6.41
CA ALA A 182 1.47 14.52 6.22
C ALA A 182 0.15 13.95 6.77
N ALA A 183 -0.11 12.66 6.56
CA ALA A 183 -1.31 11.99 7.04
C ALA A 183 -1.50 11.99 8.58
N THR A 184 -0.43 12.24 9.34
CA THR A 184 -0.47 12.17 10.81
C THR A 184 -1.35 13.27 11.42
N ALA A 185 -1.47 14.43 10.77
CA ALA A 185 -2.17 15.58 11.31
C ALA A 185 -3.70 15.36 11.36
N GLU A 186 -4.29 14.89 10.27
CA GLU A 186 -5.75 14.82 10.13
C GLU A 186 -6.22 13.44 9.63
N LEU A 187 -5.66 12.92 8.53
CA LEU A 187 -6.21 11.74 7.87
C LEU A 187 -6.12 10.47 8.73
N LEU A 188 -4.97 10.20 9.37
CA LEU A 188 -4.83 9.01 10.20
C LEU A 188 -5.76 9.03 11.42
N PRO A 189 -5.87 10.16 12.20
CA PRO A 189 -6.88 10.29 13.25
C PRO A 189 -8.31 10.14 12.75
N LEU A 190 -8.63 10.71 11.57
CA LEU A 190 -9.95 10.59 10.96
C LEU A 190 -10.27 9.14 10.58
N CYS A 191 -9.31 8.42 9.97
CA CYS A 191 -9.46 7.00 9.66
C CYS A 191 -9.74 6.18 10.93
N GLU A 192 -8.99 6.42 12.00
CA GLU A 192 -9.20 5.75 13.28
C GLU A 192 -10.61 6.01 13.85
N ALA A 193 -11.05 7.27 13.86
CA ALA A 193 -12.37 7.66 14.36
C ALA A 193 -13.51 7.03 13.56
N HIS A 194 -13.34 6.85 12.26
CA HIS A 194 -14.36 6.28 11.36
C HIS A 194 -14.20 4.76 11.13
N GLY A 195 -13.24 4.10 11.76
CA GLY A 195 -12.96 2.67 11.57
C GLY A 195 -12.51 2.33 10.15
N VAL A 196 -11.94 3.30 9.43
CA VAL A 196 -11.38 3.12 8.08
C VAL A 196 -9.95 2.61 8.21
N GLY A 197 -9.65 1.48 7.56
CA GLY A 197 -8.31 0.88 7.61
C GLY A 197 -7.32 1.62 6.71
N VAL A 198 -6.06 1.67 7.13
CA VAL A 198 -5.00 2.27 6.32
C VAL A 198 -4.05 1.20 5.81
N VAL A 199 -3.89 1.14 4.49
CA VAL A 199 -2.87 0.34 3.80
C VAL A 199 -1.70 1.26 3.48
N VAL A 200 -0.59 1.11 4.18
CA VAL A 200 0.58 1.93 3.92
C VAL A 200 1.35 1.39 2.73
N ARG A 201 1.62 2.22 1.73
CA ARG A 201 2.57 1.96 0.66
C ARG A 201 3.84 2.80 0.82
N SER A 202 4.91 2.41 0.16
CA SER A 202 6.20 3.10 0.18
C SER A 202 6.77 3.38 1.58
N PRO A 203 6.70 2.43 2.53
CA PRO A 203 7.22 2.63 3.89
C PRO A 203 8.73 2.89 3.92
N LEU A 204 9.45 2.42 2.89
CA LEU A 204 10.88 2.62 2.72
C LEU A 204 11.21 3.73 1.69
N TYR A 205 10.24 4.58 1.37
CA TYR A 205 10.40 5.68 0.41
C TYR A 205 11.09 5.21 -0.87
N TYR A 206 10.44 4.27 -1.57
CA TYR A 206 10.93 3.65 -2.81
C TYR A 206 12.34 3.02 -2.72
N GLY A 207 12.78 2.66 -1.50
CA GLY A 207 14.08 2.07 -1.22
C GLY A 207 15.12 3.04 -0.66
N ALA A 208 14.83 4.33 -0.61
CA ALA A 208 15.75 5.34 -0.08
C ALA A 208 16.02 5.23 1.43
N LEU A 209 15.11 4.59 2.18
CA LEU A 209 15.29 4.25 3.60
C LEU A 209 15.86 2.83 3.80
N ALA A 210 16.13 2.10 2.72
CA ALA A 210 16.77 0.79 2.77
C ALA A 210 18.27 0.86 2.39
N SER A 211 18.68 1.90 1.66
CA SER A 211 20.06 2.11 1.24
C SER A 211 20.38 3.61 1.26
N ALA A 212 21.51 3.97 1.86
CA ALA A 212 21.95 5.36 1.93
C ALA A 212 22.18 6.04 0.56
N ALA A 213 22.33 5.26 -0.50
CA ALA A 213 22.49 5.73 -1.86
C ALA A 213 21.83 4.73 -2.82
N PRO A 214 20.49 4.75 -2.99
CA PRO A 214 19.84 3.83 -3.89
C PRO A 214 20.33 4.06 -5.33
N VAL A 215 20.73 2.99 -6.00
CA VAL A 215 21.07 2.97 -7.41
C VAL A 215 19.93 2.27 -8.13
N PHE A 216 19.39 2.91 -9.15
CA PHE A 216 18.32 2.38 -9.96
C PHE A 216 18.86 1.96 -11.33
N ALA A 217 18.30 0.91 -11.91
CA ALA A 217 18.64 0.46 -13.25
C ALA A 217 18.21 1.51 -14.29
N GLU A 218 18.84 1.48 -15.45
CA GLU A 218 18.41 2.30 -16.59
C GLU A 218 16.98 1.93 -16.98
N GLY A 219 16.12 2.94 -17.20
CA GLY A 219 14.70 2.77 -17.48
C GLY A 219 13.83 2.51 -16.24
N ASP A 220 14.39 2.46 -15.05
CA ASP A 220 13.62 2.43 -13.81
C ASP A 220 13.04 3.83 -13.53
N TRP A 221 11.71 3.94 -13.48
CA TRP A 221 11.00 5.21 -13.23
C TRP A 221 11.48 5.95 -11.98
N ARG A 222 12.03 5.23 -11.01
CA ARG A 222 12.60 5.84 -9.80
C ARG A 222 13.82 6.71 -10.11
N SER A 223 14.48 6.50 -11.24
CA SER A 223 15.59 7.36 -11.69
C SER A 223 15.11 8.77 -11.98
N ASP A 224 13.90 8.93 -12.51
CA ASP A 224 13.29 10.23 -12.82
C ASP A 224 12.74 10.87 -11.54
N TYR A 225 12.07 10.07 -10.70
CA TYR A 225 11.58 10.50 -9.39
C TYR A 225 12.72 11.00 -8.49
N PHE A 226 13.82 10.25 -8.40
CA PHE A 226 15.02 10.63 -7.65
C PHE A 226 16.05 11.32 -8.55
N TYR A 227 15.69 12.47 -9.14
CA TYR A 227 16.67 13.27 -9.86
C TYR A 227 17.85 13.69 -8.96
N ALA A 228 18.98 14.09 -9.54
CA ALA A 228 20.26 14.20 -8.83
C ALA A 228 20.23 15.03 -7.54
N ALA A 229 19.50 16.14 -7.51
CA ALA A 229 19.39 16.97 -6.30
C ALA A 229 18.54 16.30 -5.22
N HIS A 230 17.38 15.72 -5.60
CA HIS A 230 16.49 14.98 -4.71
C HIS A 230 17.21 13.79 -4.07
N ARG A 231 17.95 13.03 -4.85
CA ARG A 231 18.73 11.87 -4.35
C ARG A 231 19.78 12.27 -3.34
N ARG A 232 20.53 13.36 -3.58
CA ARG A 232 21.53 13.88 -2.63
C ARG A 232 20.89 14.32 -1.32
N GLU A 233 19.78 15.06 -1.40
CA GLU A 233 19.06 15.51 -0.19
C GLU A 233 18.48 14.31 0.59
N THR A 234 17.86 13.37 -0.10
CA THR A 234 17.33 12.14 0.49
C THR A 234 18.43 11.36 1.23
N ALA A 235 19.60 11.18 0.60
CA ALA A 235 20.73 10.49 1.23
C ALA A 235 21.24 11.25 2.46
N THR A 236 21.33 12.59 2.39
CA THR A 236 21.72 13.43 3.52
C THR A 236 20.75 13.28 4.69
N ARG A 237 19.44 13.27 4.42
CA ARG A 237 18.40 13.09 5.45
C ARG A 237 18.36 11.68 6.00
N ALA A 238 18.55 10.66 5.18
CA ALA A 238 18.67 9.28 5.63
C ALA A 238 19.88 9.11 6.57
N GLY A 239 21.01 9.77 6.25
CA GLY A 239 22.19 9.79 7.14
C GLY A 239 21.90 10.37 8.52
N LYS A 240 21.01 11.35 8.65
CA LYS A 240 20.58 11.90 9.95
C LYS A 240 19.75 10.94 10.79
N LEU A 241 19.16 9.92 10.18
CA LEU A 241 18.41 8.88 10.89
C LEU A 241 19.31 7.82 11.52
N ALA A 242 20.53 7.62 11.01
CA ALA A 242 21.42 6.57 11.48
C ALA A 242 21.71 6.62 12.99
N PRO A 243 22.00 7.80 13.62
CA PRO A 243 22.21 7.91 15.06
C PRO A 243 20.95 7.61 15.90
N LEU A 244 19.76 7.60 15.30
CA LEU A 244 18.51 7.31 15.98
C LEU A 244 18.18 5.81 16.01
N VAL A 245 18.88 4.99 15.23
CA VAL A 245 18.70 3.54 15.27
C VAL A 245 19.19 3.01 16.63
N ALA A 246 18.27 2.41 17.37
CA ALA A 246 18.56 1.87 18.70
C ALA A 246 17.87 0.52 18.86
N ALA A 247 18.38 -0.34 19.73
CA ALA A 247 17.76 -1.64 19.98
C ALA A 247 16.25 -1.50 20.27
N PRO A 248 15.40 -2.36 19.71
CA PRO A 248 15.73 -3.59 18.95
C PRO A 248 15.96 -3.40 17.43
N GLU A 249 15.93 -2.16 16.91
CA GLU A 249 16.24 -1.92 15.49
C GLU A 249 17.72 -2.22 15.21
N ARG A 250 17.96 -2.81 14.03
CA ARG A 250 19.30 -3.14 13.52
C ARG A 250 19.72 -2.19 12.39
N SER A 251 18.74 -1.44 11.85
CA SER A 251 18.95 -0.60 10.68
C SER A 251 17.88 0.51 10.57
N ILE A 252 18.13 1.48 9.71
CA ILE A 252 17.11 2.50 9.31
C ILE A 252 15.89 1.81 8.72
N THR A 253 16.06 0.72 7.97
CA THR A 253 14.96 -0.06 7.38
C THR A 253 14.04 -0.62 8.47
N ASP A 254 14.61 -1.24 9.51
CA ASP A 254 13.83 -1.78 10.63
C ASP A 254 13.02 -0.66 11.31
N MET A 255 13.66 0.47 11.59
CA MET A 255 13.03 1.64 12.20
C MET A 255 11.92 2.21 11.31
N ALA A 256 12.15 2.34 10.00
CA ALA A 256 11.18 2.91 9.06
C ALA A 256 9.93 2.01 8.90
N LEU A 257 10.10 0.70 8.84
CA LEU A 257 8.97 -0.24 8.78
C LEU A 257 8.13 -0.18 10.06
N ARG A 258 8.78 -0.18 11.22
CA ARG A 258 8.11 -0.07 12.52
C ARG A 258 7.40 1.27 12.67
N PHE A 259 8.02 2.37 12.21
CA PHE A 259 7.38 3.69 12.18
C PHE A 259 6.08 3.66 11.38
N SER A 260 6.11 3.13 10.15
CA SER A 260 4.95 3.07 9.28
C SER A 260 3.80 2.25 9.87
N LEU A 261 4.08 1.27 10.75
CA LEU A 261 3.10 0.46 11.45
C LEU A 261 2.59 1.10 12.76
N SER A 262 3.15 2.24 13.19
CA SER A 262 2.98 2.72 14.57
C SER A 262 1.69 3.47 14.83
N HIS A 263 0.89 3.81 13.79
CA HIS A 263 -0.42 4.42 14.00
C HIS A 263 -1.52 3.36 14.11
N PRO A 264 -2.47 3.49 15.05
CA PRO A 264 -3.54 2.49 15.26
C PRO A 264 -4.42 2.24 14.02
N ALA A 265 -4.68 3.27 13.21
CA ALA A 265 -5.44 3.14 11.97
C ALA A 265 -4.75 2.27 10.90
N VAL A 266 -3.43 2.05 11.01
CA VAL A 266 -2.69 1.27 10.02
C VAL A 266 -3.03 -0.21 10.15
N SER A 267 -3.66 -0.75 9.12
CA SER A 267 -4.01 -2.17 9.00
C SER A 267 -2.83 -3.03 8.57
N THR A 268 -2.07 -2.55 7.58
CA THR A 268 -0.93 -3.28 7.01
C THR A 268 0.05 -2.35 6.32
N VAL A 269 1.30 -2.77 6.27
CA VAL A 269 2.37 -2.08 5.54
C VAL A 269 2.76 -2.92 4.32
N ALA A 270 2.52 -2.40 3.13
CA ALA A 270 2.82 -3.08 1.88
C ALA A 270 4.23 -2.72 1.37
N THR A 271 5.08 -3.72 1.21
CA THR A 271 6.43 -3.55 0.69
C THR A 271 6.68 -4.44 -0.53
N GLY A 272 7.43 -3.93 -1.51
CA GLY A 272 7.96 -4.75 -2.59
C GLY A 272 9.05 -5.69 -2.04
N MET A 273 8.85 -6.99 -2.18
CA MET A 273 9.76 -8.02 -1.70
C MET A 273 9.96 -9.07 -2.78
N HIS A 274 10.99 -8.91 -3.61
CA HIS A 274 11.32 -9.85 -4.68
C HIS A 274 12.38 -10.88 -4.28
N ARG A 275 12.88 -10.81 -3.03
CA ARG A 275 13.91 -11.70 -2.51
C ARG A 275 13.55 -12.19 -1.12
N ARG A 276 13.74 -13.49 -0.89
CA ARG A 276 13.50 -14.12 0.43
C ARG A 276 14.26 -13.43 1.55
N ALA A 277 15.49 -12.97 1.31
CA ALA A 277 16.27 -12.22 2.30
C ALA A 277 15.60 -10.91 2.74
N HIS A 278 14.95 -10.19 1.81
CA HIS A 278 14.20 -8.97 2.15
C HIS A 278 12.94 -9.30 2.98
N LEU A 279 12.24 -10.37 2.62
CA LEU A 279 11.09 -10.83 3.39
C LEU A 279 11.50 -11.18 4.83
N GLU A 280 12.54 -11.98 5.01
CA GLU A 280 13.00 -12.39 6.33
C GLU A 280 13.49 -11.20 7.16
N ALA A 281 14.18 -10.24 6.55
CA ALA A 281 14.59 -9.01 7.23
C ALA A 281 13.38 -8.18 7.68
N ASN A 282 12.38 -8.00 6.82
CA ASN A 282 11.16 -7.25 7.13
C ASN A 282 10.33 -7.94 8.23
N LEU A 283 10.19 -9.27 8.16
CA LEU A 283 9.54 -10.06 9.21
C LEU A 283 10.23 -9.90 10.56
N ALA A 284 11.56 -9.97 10.57
CA ALA A 284 12.35 -9.79 11.79
C ALA A 284 12.23 -8.35 12.35
N ALA A 285 12.18 -7.33 11.48
CA ALA A 285 11.97 -5.95 11.90
C ALA A 285 10.61 -5.77 12.58
N LEU A 286 9.53 -6.29 11.97
CA LEU A 286 8.18 -6.15 12.48
C LEU A 286 7.89 -7.02 13.71
N ALA A 287 8.66 -8.10 13.94
CA ALA A 287 8.53 -8.92 15.14
C ALA A 287 8.80 -8.11 16.44
N ALA A 288 9.52 -6.99 16.36
CA ALA A 288 9.73 -6.07 17.47
C ALA A 288 8.53 -5.14 17.74
N GLY A 289 7.47 -5.23 16.92
CA GLY A 289 6.25 -4.42 17.03
C GLY A 289 6.42 -2.97 16.57
N ALA A 290 5.35 -2.19 16.71
CA ALA A 290 5.31 -0.76 16.40
C ALA A 290 6.28 0.04 17.30
N LEU A 291 6.64 1.25 16.89
CA LEU A 291 7.38 2.18 17.75
C LEU A 291 6.44 2.75 18.83
N ASP A 292 6.99 2.98 20.03
CA ASP A 292 6.29 3.72 21.09
C ASP A 292 6.16 5.21 20.76
N ALA A 293 5.45 5.94 21.62
CA ALA A 293 5.16 7.35 21.43
C ALA A 293 6.43 8.22 21.41
N ASP A 294 7.39 7.92 22.29
CA ASP A 294 8.62 8.72 22.40
C ASP A 294 9.48 8.55 21.15
N ARG A 295 9.59 7.31 20.64
CA ARG A 295 10.31 7.02 19.40
C ARG A 295 9.64 7.68 18.19
N ARG A 296 8.32 7.66 18.11
CA ARG A 296 7.58 8.38 17.06
C ARG A 296 7.81 9.88 17.13
N ALA A 297 7.76 10.47 18.33
CA ALA A 297 8.02 11.89 18.54
C ALA A 297 9.44 12.28 18.13
N ALA A 298 10.44 11.47 18.41
CA ALA A 298 11.81 11.69 17.97
C ALA A 298 11.96 11.71 16.44
N LEU A 299 11.11 10.97 15.72
CA LEU A 299 11.10 10.91 14.26
C LEU A 299 10.22 11.99 13.60
N ALA A 300 9.34 12.67 14.36
CA ALA A 300 8.44 13.69 13.82
C ALA A 300 9.20 14.86 13.17
N GLY A 301 10.37 15.22 13.69
CA GLY A 301 11.22 16.28 13.13
C GLY A 301 11.92 15.94 11.81
N HIS A 302 11.81 14.69 11.33
CA HIS A 302 12.47 14.25 10.10
C HIS A 302 11.56 14.29 8.85
N LYS A 303 10.28 14.68 9.02
CA LYS A 303 9.41 14.96 7.87
C LYS A 303 10.01 16.06 7.01
N TRP A 304 9.90 15.94 5.68
CA TRP A 304 10.38 16.96 4.75
C TRP A 304 9.64 16.95 3.40
N LEU A 305 8.90 15.88 3.15
CA LEU A 305 8.00 15.81 2.02
C LEU A 305 6.66 16.42 2.45
N CYS A 306 6.15 17.34 1.66
CA CYS A 306 4.89 18.05 1.93
C CYS A 306 4.87 18.76 3.30
N SER A 307 5.94 19.49 3.60
CA SER A 307 6.05 20.33 4.82
C SER A 307 5.87 21.80 4.45
#